data_31cbfb9ce227ae11d4db1287a3bcdf9e
#
_entry.id   31cbfb9ce227ae11d4db1287a3bcdf9e
#
_cell.length_a   1.000
_cell.length_b   1.000
_cell.length_c   1.000
_cell.angle_alpha   90.00
_cell.angle_beta   90.00
_cell.angle_gamma   90.00
#
_symmetry.space_group_name_H-M   'P 1'
#
loop_
_entity.id
_entity.type
_entity.pdbx_description
1 polymer ?
#
loop_
_entity_poly.entity_id
_entity_poly.type
_entity_poly.pdbx_seq_one_letter_code
_entity_poly.pdbx_strand_id
1 'polypeptide(L)'
;DAANAYNAGLPPDADPYFATIQHLRVSSHVLIARDGSLTQYVPFHERAWHAGRSYWRGRDECNDFSVGIELEGTDEEPYDDRQYETLARLILALQQTYPMLADGWIAGHSDIAPGRKTDPGPAFDWRRLERDLRANGARFRREVLA
;
A
#
# COMPACT_ATOMS: atom_id res chain seq x y z
N ASP A 1 2.12 -8.08 9.26
CA ASP A 1 3.07 -7.09 9.68
C ASP A 1 2.64 -6.38 10.95
N ALA A 2 3.58 -5.76 11.69
CA ALA A 2 3.33 -5.27 13.03
C ALA A 2 2.30 -4.12 13.08
N ALA A 3 2.32 -3.22 12.11
CA ALA A 3 1.35 -2.12 12.05
C ALA A 3 -0.07 -2.64 11.83
N ASN A 4 -0.19 -3.66 11.00
CA ASN A 4 -1.47 -4.31 10.76
C ASN A 4 -1.94 -5.14 11.95
N ALA A 5 -1.00 -5.76 12.66
CA ALA A 5 -1.32 -6.47 13.91
C ALA A 5 -1.93 -5.52 14.93
N TYR A 6 -1.41 -4.30 15.03
CA TYR A 6 -1.99 -3.28 15.91
C TYR A 6 -3.46 -3.01 15.56
N ASN A 7 -3.73 -2.83 14.28
CA ASN A 7 -5.10 -2.54 13.81
C ASN A 7 -6.02 -3.75 13.90
N ALA A 8 -5.47 -4.94 13.83
CA ALA A 8 -6.24 -6.16 14.00
C ALA A 8 -6.60 -6.43 15.46
N GLY A 9 -6.14 -5.60 16.41
CA GLY A 9 -6.43 -5.75 17.81
C GLY A 9 -5.68 -6.89 18.49
N LEU A 10 -4.52 -7.28 17.95
CA LEU A 10 -3.71 -8.30 18.59
C LEU A 10 -3.15 -7.79 19.92
N PRO A 11 -3.06 -8.68 20.95
CA PRO A 11 -2.50 -8.28 22.23
C PRO A 11 -1.05 -7.80 22.08
N PRO A 12 -0.63 -6.75 22.83
CA PRO A 12 0.75 -6.26 22.77
C PRO A 12 1.81 -7.29 23.12
N ASP A 13 1.43 -8.30 23.92
CA ASP A 13 2.34 -9.36 24.36
C ASP A 13 2.43 -10.53 23.39
N ALA A 14 1.63 -10.54 22.31
CA ALA A 14 1.72 -11.59 21.28
C ALA A 14 3.11 -11.60 20.63
N ASP A 15 3.73 -10.42 20.49
CA ASP A 15 5.09 -10.25 19.99
C ASP A 15 5.67 -8.98 20.62
N PRO A 16 6.89 -9.03 21.17
CA PRO A 16 7.51 -7.85 21.78
C PRO A 16 7.57 -6.63 20.86
N TYR A 17 7.69 -6.84 19.55
CA TYR A 17 7.70 -5.76 18.59
C TYR A 17 6.36 -5.02 18.51
N PHE A 18 5.25 -5.73 18.69
CA PHE A 18 3.92 -5.11 18.68
C PHE A 18 3.77 -4.10 19.83
N ALA A 19 4.34 -4.39 20.98
CA ALA A 19 4.31 -3.46 22.11
C ALA A 19 5.03 -2.15 21.80
N THR A 20 6.08 -2.18 21.00
CA THR A 20 6.85 -0.98 20.65
C THR A 20 6.15 -0.07 19.66
N ILE A 21 5.24 -0.61 18.83
CA ILE A 21 4.55 0.17 17.80
C ILE A 21 3.09 0.47 18.15
N GLN A 22 2.59 -0.04 19.26
CA GLN A 22 1.19 0.09 19.65
C GLN A 22 0.72 1.54 19.73
N HIS A 23 1.61 2.46 20.10
CA HIS A 23 1.31 3.88 20.23
C HIS A 23 1.51 4.67 18.92
N LEU A 24 2.05 4.05 17.87
CA LEU A 24 2.41 4.77 16.64
C LEU A 24 1.22 5.07 15.74
N ARG A 25 0.08 4.42 15.96
CA ARG A 25 -1.12 4.61 15.13
C ARG A 25 -0.81 4.50 13.64
N VAL A 26 -0.08 3.46 13.25
CA VAL A 26 0.29 3.20 11.87
C VAL A 26 -0.66 2.16 11.30
N SER A 27 -1.28 2.45 10.16
CA SER A 27 -2.19 1.53 9.51
C SER A 27 -2.30 1.80 8.02
N SER A 28 -2.28 0.73 7.22
CA SER A 28 -2.75 0.79 5.84
C SER A 28 -4.27 0.54 5.82
N HIS A 29 -4.91 0.86 4.70
CA HIS A 29 -6.29 0.46 4.50
C HIS A 29 -6.40 -1.05 4.38
N VAL A 30 -5.49 -1.66 3.64
CA VAL A 30 -5.47 -3.12 3.41
C VAL A 30 -4.06 -3.67 3.47
N LEU A 31 -3.99 -4.97 3.77
CA LEU A 31 -2.79 -5.79 3.64
C LEU A 31 -3.08 -6.95 2.70
N ILE A 32 -2.16 -7.20 1.77
CA ILE A 32 -2.19 -8.38 0.91
C ILE A 32 -1.06 -9.31 1.35
N ALA A 33 -1.44 -10.45 1.89
CA ALA A 33 -0.50 -11.46 2.36
C ALA A 33 0.15 -12.21 1.19
N ARG A 34 1.22 -12.95 1.46
CA ARG A 34 1.96 -13.68 0.43
C ARG A 34 1.12 -14.69 -0.33
N ASP A 35 0.10 -15.26 0.31
CA ASP A 35 -0.82 -16.18 -0.36
C ASP A 35 -1.89 -15.47 -1.21
N GLY A 36 -1.84 -14.15 -1.29
CA GLY A 36 -2.80 -13.33 -2.02
C GLY A 36 -4.04 -12.98 -1.23
N SER A 37 -4.17 -13.42 0.03
CA SER A 37 -5.32 -13.05 0.85
C SER A 37 -5.27 -11.58 1.22
N LEU A 38 -6.46 -10.95 1.27
CA LEU A 38 -6.60 -9.53 1.54
C LEU A 38 -7.30 -9.32 2.87
N THR A 39 -6.73 -8.46 3.70
CA THR A 39 -7.34 -8.05 4.97
C THR A 39 -7.53 -6.54 4.95
N GLN A 40 -8.73 -6.09 5.24
CA GLN A 40 -9.04 -4.67 5.34
C GLN A 40 -9.06 -4.24 6.81
N TYR A 41 -8.31 -3.19 7.11
CA TYR A 41 -8.20 -2.63 8.46
C TYR A 41 -8.94 -1.31 8.62
N VAL A 42 -9.01 -0.54 7.54
CA VAL A 42 -9.65 0.78 7.54
C VAL A 42 -10.55 0.88 6.32
N PRO A 43 -11.80 1.35 6.47
CA PRO A 43 -12.64 1.63 5.31
C PRO A 43 -11.98 2.61 4.35
N PHE A 44 -12.16 2.42 3.05
CA PHE A 44 -11.44 3.22 2.05
C PHE A 44 -11.81 4.71 2.09
N HIS A 45 -12.99 5.06 2.57
CA HIS A 45 -13.44 6.45 2.69
C HIS A 45 -12.93 7.13 3.97
N GLU A 46 -12.25 6.40 4.84
CA GLU A 46 -11.66 6.95 6.06
C GLU A 46 -10.16 7.08 5.90
N ARG A 47 -9.58 7.99 6.69
CA ARG A 47 -8.14 8.21 6.69
C ARG A 47 -7.42 7.04 7.37
N ALA A 48 -6.44 6.46 6.69
CA ALA A 48 -5.48 5.55 7.30
C ALA A 48 -4.14 6.30 7.52
N TRP A 49 -3.34 5.79 8.43
CA TRP A 49 -2.08 6.41 8.84
C TRP A 49 -0.91 5.59 8.31
N HIS A 50 -0.70 5.63 6.98
CA HIS A 50 0.25 4.77 6.28
C HIS A 50 1.43 5.50 5.64
N ALA A 51 1.27 6.79 5.31
CA ALA A 51 2.25 7.52 4.51
C ALA A 51 3.30 8.23 5.37
N GLY A 52 2.92 8.67 6.57
CA GLY A 52 3.78 9.53 7.38
C GLY A 52 4.07 10.85 6.68
N ARG A 53 5.22 11.44 6.99
CA ARG A 53 5.66 12.66 6.30
C ARG A 53 5.95 12.34 4.84
N SER A 54 5.22 12.98 3.94
CA SER A 54 5.18 12.60 2.54
C SER A 54 4.79 13.79 1.66
N TYR A 55 5.11 13.66 0.37
CA TYR A 55 4.82 14.70 -0.63
C TYR A 55 4.58 14.04 -1.97
N TRP A 56 3.54 14.48 -2.68
CA TRP A 56 3.24 13.96 -3.99
C TRP A 56 2.50 15.00 -4.85
N ARG A 57 3.07 15.31 -6.00
CA ARG A 57 2.49 16.21 -7.02
C ARG A 57 1.97 17.54 -6.43
N GLY A 58 2.79 18.21 -5.61
CA GLY A 58 2.45 19.50 -5.04
C GLY A 58 1.65 19.44 -3.74
N ARG A 59 1.39 18.24 -3.19
CA ARG A 59 0.66 18.07 -1.93
C ARG A 59 1.48 17.27 -0.93
N ASP A 60 1.55 17.76 0.29
CA ASP A 60 2.08 17.01 1.42
C ASP A 60 0.97 16.23 2.14
N GLU A 61 1.32 15.48 3.15
CA GLU A 61 0.40 14.67 3.95
C GLU A 61 -0.48 13.76 3.10
N CYS A 62 0.16 12.83 2.40
CA CYS A 62 -0.52 11.94 1.46
C CYS A 62 -1.62 11.07 2.11
N ASN A 63 -1.59 10.90 3.43
CA ASN A 63 -2.69 10.24 4.14
C ASN A 63 -4.05 10.91 3.88
N ASP A 64 -4.05 12.21 3.60
CA ASP A 64 -5.29 12.97 3.44
C ASP A 64 -6.03 12.64 2.14
N PHE A 65 -5.33 12.09 1.14
CA PHE A 65 -5.90 11.93 -0.19
C PHE A 65 -5.52 10.61 -0.88
N SER A 66 -5.04 9.61 -0.14
CA SER A 66 -4.61 8.35 -0.74
C SER A 66 -5.16 7.13 -0.03
N VAL A 67 -5.19 6.02 -0.76
CA VAL A 67 -5.44 4.69 -0.22
C VAL A 67 -4.10 3.98 -0.04
N GLY A 68 -3.84 3.50 1.17
CA GLY A 68 -2.63 2.75 1.47
C GLY A 68 -2.84 1.26 1.35
N ILE A 69 -2.04 0.61 0.51
CA ILE A 69 -2.04 -0.83 0.32
C ILE A 69 -0.68 -1.35 0.72
N GLU A 70 -0.65 -2.31 1.62
CA GLU A 70 0.58 -2.94 2.08
C GLU A 70 0.66 -4.37 1.55
N LEU A 71 1.86 -4.76 1.13
CA LEU A 71 2.16 -6.13 0.70
C LEU A 71 3.08 -6.77 1.72
N GLU A 72 2.72 -7.97 2.18
CA GLU A 72 3.60 -8.74 3.07
C GLU A 72 4.88 -9.10 2.33
N GLY A 73 6.03 -8.72 2.90
CA GLY A 73 7.32 -9.00 2.32
C GLY A 73 8.40 -8.07 2.81
N THR A 74 9.56 -8.20 2.18
CA THR A 74 10.73 -7.35 2.42
C THR A 74 11.13 -6.66 1.13
N ASP A 75 11.99 -5.65 1.22
CA ASP A 75 12.47 -4.91 0.04
C ASP A 75 13.30 -5.78 -0.91
N GLU A 76 13.86 -6.88 -0.41
CA GLU A 76 14.87 -7.66 -1.13
C GLU A 76 14.32 -8.95 -1.73
N GLU A 77 13.20 -9.46 -1.21
CA GLU A 77 12.62 -10.70 -1.68
C GLU A 77 11.54 -10.42 -2.74
N PRO A 78 11.50 -11.21 -3.82
CA PRO A 78 10.42 -11.10 -4.79
C PRO A 78 9.05 -11.32 -4.12
N TYR A 79 8.07 -10.53 -4.55
CA TYR A 79 6.69 -10.74 -4.12
C TYR A 79 6.08 -11.94 -4.85
N ASP A 80 5.08 -12.56 -4.23
CA ASP A 80 4.42 -13.74 -4.78
C ASP A 80 3.46 -13.32 -5.92
N ASP A 81 3.31 -14.21 -6.91
CA ASP A 81 2.40 -13.99 -8.04
C ASP A 81 0.98 -13.70 -7.58
N ARG A 82 0.53 -14.37 -6.51
CA ARG A 82 -0.81 -14.18 -5.95
C ARG A 82 -1.01 -12.78 -5.36
N GLN A 83 0.06 -12.15 -4.89
CA GLN A 83 -0.01 -10.77 -4.41
C GLN A 83 -0.24 -9.80 -5.57
N TYR A 84 0.44 -9.98 -6.70
CA TYR A 84 0.20 -9.16 -7.89
C TYR A 84 -1.21 -9.32 -8.41
N GLU A 85 -1.72 -10.53 -8.44
CA GLU A 85 -3.10 -10.81 -8.90
C GLU A 85 -4.13 -10.10 -8.01
N THR A 86 -4.00 -10.24 -6.71
CA THR A 86 -4.90 -9.58 -5.75
C THR A 86 -4.78 -8.07 -5.84
N LEU A 87 -3.56 -7.56 -5.95
CA LEU A 87 -3.30 -6.12 -6.04
C LEU A 87 -3.96 -5.52 -7.29
N ALA A 88 -3.82 -6.18 -8.43
CA ALA A 88 -4.43 -5.70 -9.67
C ALA A 88 -5.96 -5.70 -9.59
N ARG A 89 -6.56 -6.73 -9.02
CA ARG A 89 -8.02 -6.79 -8.82
C ARG A 89 -8.51 -5.70 -7.87
N LEU A 90 -7.79 -5.47 -6.80
CA LEU A 90 -8.12 -4.43 -5.82
C LEU A 90 -8.07 -3.05 -6.46
N ILE A 91 -7.00 -2.74 -7.17
CA ILE A 91 -6.83 -1.44 -7.82
C ILE A 91 -7.93 -1.21 -8.85
N LEU A 92 -8.25 -2.21 -9.67
CA LEU A 92 -9.36 -2.10 -10.62
C LEU A 92 -10.67 -1.78 -9.91
N ALA A 93 -10.98 -2.50 -8.83
CA ALA A 93 -12.20 -2.28 -8.06
C ALA A 93 -12.23 -0.87 -7.45
N LEU A 94 -11.11 -0.38 -6.93
CA LEU A 94 -11.01 0.97 -6.38
C LEU A 94 -11.23 2.03 -7.45
N GLN A 95 -10.65 1.87 -8.63
CA GLN A 95 -10.84 2.81 -9.74
C GLN A 95 -12.29 2.84 -10.22
N GLN A 96 -12.96 1.70 -10.22
CA GLN A 96 -14.36 1.61 -10.63
C GLN A 96 -15.31 2.20 -9.59
N THR A 97 -14.95 2.13 -8.32
CA THR A 97 -15.82 2.53 -7.21
C THR A 97 -15.64 4.00 -6.83
N TYR A 98 -14.41 4.49 -6.86
CA TYR A 98 -14.08 5.84 -6.40
C TYR A 98 -13.63 6.72 -7.56
N PRO A 99 -14.45 7.70 -7.98
CA PRO A 99 -14.09 8.58 -9.12
C PRO A 99 -12.75 9.28 -8.95
N MET A 100 -12.36 9.63 -7.72
CA MET A 100 -11.08 10.30 -7.46
C MET A 100 -9.87 9.43 -7.74
N LEU A 101 -10.05 8.10 -7.78
CA LEU A 101 -8.98 7.15 -8.07
C LEU A 101 -8.98 6.72 -9.54
N ALA A 102 -9.98 7.14 -10.31
CA ALA A 102 -10.16 6.67 -11.70
C ALA A 102 -9.04 7.12 -12.64
N ASP A 103 -8.29 8.15 -12.29
CA ASP A 103 -7.13 8.60 -13.09
C ASP A 103 -5.99 7.59 -13.09
N GLY A 104 -5.93 6.69 -12.11
CA GLY A 104 -4.97 5.60 -12.08
C GLY A 104 -3.59 5.95 -11.53
N TRP A 105 -3.47 7.03 -10.75
CA TRP A 105 -2.20 7.39 -10.14
C TRP A 105 -1.83 6.41 -9.02
N ILE A 106 -0.63 5.82 -9.15
CA ILE A 106 -0.09 4.84 -8.20
C ILE A 106 1.34 5.21 -7.88
N ALA A 107 1.70 5.17 -6.61
CA ALA A 107 3.05 5.50 -6.14
C ALA A 107 3.52 4.49 -5.12
N GLY A 108 4.82 4.25 -5.06
CA GLY A 108 5.45 3.54 -3.96
C GLY A 108 5.66 4.47 -2.76
N HIS A 109 5.80 3.90 -1.57
CA HIS A 109 6.10 4.70 -0.39
C HIS A 109 7.42 5.48 -0.57
N SER A 110 8.40 4.87 -1.23
CA SER A 110 9.66 5.52 -1.57
C SER A 110 9.50 6.72 -2.51
N ASP A 111 8.46 6.71 -3.36
CA ASP A 111 8.21 7.83 -4.28
C ASP A 111 7.67 9.06 -3.55
N ILE A 112 6.89 8.88 -2.50
CA ILE A 112 6.27 9.97 -1.73
C ILE A 112 7.07 10.39 -0.49
N ALA A 113 8.04 9.57 -0.10
CA ALA A 113 8.92 9.84 1.05
C ALA A 113 10.37 9.46 0.72
N PRO A 114 10.96 10.06 -0.35
CA PRO A 114 12.30 9.72 -0.78
C PRO A 114 13.32 10.00 0.34
N GLY A 115 14.28 9.10 0.49
CA GLY A 115 15.30 9.20 1.54
C GLY A 115 14.83 8.75 2.92
N ARG A 116 13.53 8.60 3.14
CA ARG A 116 12.96 8.12 4.40
C ARG A 116 12.41 6.71 4.31
N LYS A 117 11.81 6.35 3.15
CA LYS A 117 11.21 5.03 2.92
C LYS A 117 11.75 4.42 1.65
N THR A 118 11.89 3.10 1.66
CA THR A 118 12.41 2.32 0.54
C THR A 118 11.36 1.40 -0.08
N ASP A 119 10.30 1.08 0.64
CA ASP A 119 9.28 0.16 0.17
C ASP A 119 8.48 0.72 -1.02
N PRO A 120 8.00 -0.11 -1.93
CA PRO A 120 8.00 -1.57 -1.92
C PRO A 120 9.35 -2.21 -2.28
N GLY A 121 10.40 -1.42 -2.51
CA GLY A 121 11.75 -1.89 -2.76
C GLY A 121 12.01 -2.32 -4.20
N PRO A 122 13.27 -2.62 -4.54
CA PRO A 122 13.66 -2.96 -5.90
C PRO A 122 13.13 -4.30 -6.38
N ALA A 123 12.69 -5.18 -5.47
CA ALA A 123 12.11 -6.47 -5.83
C ALA A 123 10.66 -6.36 -6.32
N PHE A 124 10.01 -5.20 -6.17
CA PHE A 124 8.66 -5.00 -6.67
C PHE A 124 8.68 -4.73 -8.18
N ASP A 125 7.93 -5.52 -8.93
CA ASP A 125 7.88 -5.43 -10.39
C ASP A 125 6.76 -4.49 -10.86
N TRP A 126 7.11 -3.21 -11.06
CA TRP A 126 6.18 -2.19 -11.53
C TRP A 126 5.65 -2.47 -12.94
N ARG A 127 6.48 -3.05 -13.81
CA ARG A 127 6.06 -3.39 -15.18
C ARG A 127 4.99 -4.46 -15.18
N ARG A 128 5.14 -5.43 -14.31
CA ARG A 128 4.13 -6.49 -14.14
C ARG A 128 2.80 -5.89 -13.67
N LEU A 129 2.83 -5.00 -12.68
CA LEU A 129 1.61 -4.35 -12.21
C LEU A 129 0.94 -3.56 -13.33
N GLU A 130 1.70 -2.77 -14.08
CA GLU A 130 1.18 -2.01 -15.21
C GLU A 130 0.52 -2.92 -16.24
N ARG A 131 1.23 -3.99 -16.64
CA ARG A 131 0.72 -4.96 -17.60
C ARG A 131 -0.60 -5.58 -17.14
N ASP A 132 -0.64 -6.03 -15.88
CA ASP A 132 -1.82 -6.70 -15.34
C ASP A 132 -3.00 -5.74 -15.22
N LEU A 133 -2.78 -4.50 -14.81
CA LEU A 133 -3.82 -3.49 -14.74
C LEU A 133 -4.39 -3.17 -16.12
N ARG A 134 -3.52 -2.90 -17.10
CA ARG A 134 -3.97 -2.57 -18.46
C ARG A 134 -4.71 -3.73 -19.11
N ALA A 135 -4.27 -4.97 -18.86
CA ALA A 135 -4.94 -6.15 -19.38
C ALA A 135 -6.36 -6.33 -18.83
N ASN A 136 -6.63 -5.80 -17.64
CA ASN A 136 -7.94 -5.85 -17.01
C ASN A 136 -8.78 -4.57 -17.19
N GLY A 137 -8.32 -3.64 -18.01
CA GLY A 137 -9.03 -2.41 -18.30
C GLY A 137 -8.85 -1.31 -17.26
N ALA A 138 -7.96 -1.50 -16.30
CA ALA A 138 -7.63 -0.48 -15.32
C ALA A 138 -6.59 0.50 -15.89
N ARG A 139 -6.50 1.66 -15.28
CA ARG A 139 -5.50 2.66 -15.62
C ARG A 139 -4.27 2.51 -14.72
N PHE A 140 -3.13 2.86 -15.28
CA PHE A 140 -1.87 2.90 -14.56
C PHE A 140 -1.11 4.17 -14.93
N ARG A 141 -0.86 5.01 -13.94
CA ARG A 141 -0.01 6.18 -14.06
C ARG A 141 0.97 6.19 -12.90
N ARG A 142 2.24 6.32 -13.21
CA ARG A 142 3.28 6.41 -12.20
C ARG A 142 4.25 7.51 -12.60
N GLU A 143 4.50 8.41 -11.66
CA GLU A 143 5.50 9.45 -11.85
C GLU A 143 6.83 8.95 -11.30
N VAL A 144 7.83 8.83 -12.18
CA VAL A 144 9.18 8.46 -11.79
C VAL A 144 9.99 9.74 -11.68
N LEU A 145 10.45 10.05 -10.47
CA LEU A 145 11.35 11.17 -10.26
C LEU A 145 12.73 10.76 -10.77
N ALA A 146 13.20 11.51 -11.76
CA ALA A 146 14.52 11.29 -12.34
C ALA A 146 15.61 11.79 -11.38
#